data_c2da0f279af160ce7b3f873db421e7b7
#
_entry.id   c2da0f279af160ce7b3f873db421e7b7
#
_cell.length_a   1.000
_cell.length_b   1.000
_cell.length_c   1.000
_cell.angle_alpha   90.00
_cell.angle_beta   90.00
_cell.angle_gamma   90.00
#
_symmetry.space_group_name_H-M   'P 1'
#
loop_
_entity.id
_entity.type
_entity.pdbx_description
1 polymer ?
#
loop_
_entity_poly.entity_id
_entity_poly.type
_entity_poly.pdbx_seq_one_letter_code
_entity_poly.pdbx_strand_id
1 'polypeptide(L)'
;YQRMDRAVGKAREKLPPGGVLMVCSDHGFSSWRRSMNINTWLVRNGFMTLKGQAADQKDLDDLFVSGTFWPNVDWSRTQAYALGLGSIYINLLGREREGIVSPGAEYEQVCLAVKHGLEAFVDEDTGERPVNRVYRREEMYSDFDPNLIPDLRAGNSLNYRVSWQTSL
;
A
#
# COMPACT_ATOMS: atom_id res chain seq x y z
N TYR A 1 3.63 -24.72 -16.38
CA TYR A 1 3.10 -24.11 -17.61
C TYR A 1 2.49 -25.16 -18.54
N GLN A 2 3.20 -26.20 -19.01
CA GLN A 2 2.72 -27.20 -19.97
C GLN A 2 1.40 -27.91 -19.60
N ARG A 3 1.12 -28.12 -18.27
CA ARG A 3 -0.17 -28.68 -17.82
C ARG A 3 -1.32 -27.70 -18.01
N MET A 4 -1.09 -26.43 -17.74
CA MET A 4 -2.11 -25.38 -17.92
C MET A 4 -2.36 -25.11 -19.40
N ASP A 5 -1.31 -25.09 -20.21
CA ASP A 5 -1.43 -24.96 -21.66
C ASP A 5 -2.30 -26.08 -22.26
N ARG A 6 -2.08 -27.35 -21.83
CA ARG A 6 -2.94 -28.47 -22.22
C ARG A 6 -4.39 -28.33 -21.76
N ALA A 7 -4.63 -27.74 -20.59
CA ALA A 7 -6.00 -27.51 -20.12
C ALA A 7 -6.70 -26.45 -20.98
N VAL A 8 -6.00 -25.38 -21.31
CA VAL A 8 -6.49 -24.34 -22.24
C VAL A 8 -6.75 -24.94 -23.62
N GLY A 9 -5.84 -25.77 -24.14
CA GLY A 9 -6.03 -26.48 -25.41
C GLY A 9 -7.30 -27.32 -25.43
N LYS A 10 -7.53 -28.15 -24.41
CA LYS A 10 -8.76 -28.96 -24.28
C LYS A 10 -10.03 -28.12 -24.18
N ALA A 11 -9.99 -26.98 -23.49
CA ALA A 11 -11.13 -26.07 -23.41
C ALA A 11 -11.44 -25.47 -24.80
N ARG A 12 -10.40 -25.07 -25.54
CA ARG A 12 -10.53 -24.54 -26.91
C ARG A 12 -11.12 -25.55 -27.88
N GLU A 13 -10.71 -26.82 -27.80
CA GLU A 13 -11.23 -27.90 -28.64
C GLU A 13 -12.74 -28.15 -28.43
N LYS A 14 -13.24 -27.87 -27.21
CA LYS A 14 -14.67 -28.04 -26.85
C LYS A 14 -15.50 -26.79 -27.07
N LEU A 15 -14.89 -25.72 -27.55
CA LEU A 15 -15.60 -24.47 -27.76
C LEU A 15 -16.55 -24.61 -28.97
N PRO A 16 -17.84 -24.24 -28.84
CA PRO A 16 -18.74 -24.27 -29.96
C PRO A 16 -18.37 -23.18 -30.98
N PRO A 17 -18.84 -23.30 -32.26
CA PRO A 17 -18.66 -22.25 -33.25
C PRO A 17 -19.16 -20.89 -32.73
N GLY A 18 -18.34 -19.85 -32.82
CA GLY A 18 -18.63 -18.52 -32.32
C GLY A 18 -18.45 -18.33 -30.80
N GLY A 19 -18.04 -19.39 -30.09
CA GLY A 19 -17.71 -19.31 -28.65
C GLY A 19 -16.44 -18.49 -28.39
N VAL A 20 -16.35 -17.88 -27.21
CA VAL A 20 -15.18 -17.12 -26.75
C VAL A 20 -14.55 -17.81 -25.54
N LEU A 21 -13.25 -18.04 -25.61
CA LEU A 21 -12.44 -18.50 -24.46
C LEU A 21 -11.63 -17.33 -23.92
N MET A 22 -11.85 -16.98 -22.64
CA MET A 22 -11.06 -16.00 -21.95
C MET A 22 -10.11 -16.71 -20.95
N VAL A 23 -8.83 -16.38 -21.03
CA VAL A 23 -7.83 -16.82 -20.05
C VAL A 23 -7.38 -15.57 -19.28
N CYS A 24 -7.56 -15.57 -17.97
CA CYS A 24 -7.22 -14.45 -17.11
C CYS A 24 -6.44 -14.92 -15.88
N SER A 25 -5.69 -14.01 -15.29
CA SER A 25 -5.02 -14.17 -14.01
C SER A 25 -5.29 -12.93 -13.15
N ASP A 26 -5.38 -13.10 -11.84
CA ASP A 26 -5.51 -12.01 -10.88
C ASP A 26 -4.22 -11.19 -10.75
N HIS A 27 -3.06 -11.80 -10.99
CA HIS A 27 -1.74 -11.16 -11.02
C HIS A 27 -0.72 -12.02 -11.77
N GLY A 28 0.41 -11.43 -12.10
CA GLY A 28 1.61 -12.14 -12.56
C GLY A 28 2.55 -12.49 -11.41
N PHE A 29 3.75 -12.96 -11.77
CA PHE A 29 4.85 -13.21 -10.83
C PHE A 29 6.08 -12.44 -11.26
N SER A 30 6.74 -11.79 -10.30
CA SER A 30 8.08 -11.25 -10.47
C SER A 30 8.93 -11.59 -9.25
N SER A 31 10.23 -11.69 -9.46
CA SER A 31 11.17 -11.81 -8.34
C SER A 31 11.21 -10.53 -7.55
N TRP A 32 11.29 -10.63 -6.23
CA TRP A 32 11.55 -9.51 -5.34
C TRP A 32 12.70 -9.87 -4.41
N ARG A 33 13.41 -8.87 -3.94
CA ARG A 33 14.59 -9.06 -3.08
C ARG A 33 14.45 -8.36 -1.73
N ARG A 34 13.71 -7.24 -1.71
CA ARG A 34 13.52 -6.41 -0.51
C ARG A 34 12.05 -6.07 -0.31
N SER A 35 11.64 -5.94 0.93
CA SER A 35 10.30 -5.47 1.28
C SER A 35 10.39 -4.15 2.03
N MET A 36 9.49 -3.21 1.69
CA MET A 36 9.34 -1.93 2.34
C MET A 36 8.11 -1.95 3.24
N ASN A 37 8.26 -1.56 4.50
CA ASN A 37 7.15 -1.33 5.39
C ASN A 37 6.77 0.15 5.34
N ILE A 38 5.62 0.45 4.71
CA ILE A 38 5.15 1.82 4.53
C ILE A 38 4.83 2.48 5.88
N ASN A 39 4.28 1.76 6.85
CA ASN A 39 3.98 2.33 8.17
C ASN A 39 5.25 2.71 8.92
N THR A 40 6.33 1.93 8.80
CA THR A 40 7.64 2.32 9.32
C THR A 40 8.12 3.63 8.69
N TRP A 41 7.95 3.79 7.39
CA TRP A 41 8.28 5.02 6.69
C TRP A 41 7.42 6.20 7.18
N LEU A 42 6.10 6.00 7.33
CA LEU A 42 5.17 7.03 7.83
C LEU A 42 5.55 7.48 9.24
N VAL A 43 5.91 6.54 10.13
CA VAL A 43 6.39 6.88 11.50
C VAL A 43 7.67 7.72 11.43
N ARG A 44 8.67 7.28 10.67
CA ARG A 44 9.97 7.97 10.55
C ARG A 44 9.86 9.36 9.93
N ASN A 45 8.83 9.61 9.12
CA ASN A 45 8.60 10.89 8.46
C ASN A 45 7.50 11.74 9.14
N GLY A 46 7.02 11.34 10.32
CA GLY A 46 6.11 12.14 11.14
C GLY A 46 4.65 12.15 10.69
N PHE A 47 4.26 11.31 9.72
CA PHE A 47 2.86 11.14 9.31
C PHE A 47 2.08 10.19 10.22
N MET A 48 2.77 9.34 10.96
CA MET A 48 2.20 8.43 11.94
C MET A 48 2.95 8.56 13.26
N THR A 49 2.22 8.54 14.38
CA THR A 49 2.76 8.68 15.72
C THR A 49 2.45 7.44 16.54
N LEU A 50 3.43 6.95 17.30
CA LEU A 50 3.27 5.86 18.26
C LEU A 50 3.21 6.39 19.68
N LYS A 51 2.49 5.68 20.58
CA LYS A 51 2.31 6.03 21.99
C LYS A 51 3.53 5.63 22.83
N GLY A 52 3.86 6.47 23.81
CA GLY A 52 4.82 6.14 24.88
C GLY A 52 6.15 5.62 24.39
N GLN A 53 6.70 4.61 25.05
CA GLN A 53 7.99 4.01 24.73
C GLN A 53 8.08 3.34 23.36
N ALA A 54 6.93 3.04 22.72
CA ALA A 54 6.92 2.52 21.37
C ALA A 54 7.49 3.52 20.33
N ALA A 55 7.43 4.82 20.65
CA ALA A 55 8.03 5.86 19.81
C ALA A 55 9.58 5.85 19.84
N ASP A 56 10.17 5.36 20.92
CA ASP A 56 11.62 5.31 21.13
C ASP A 56 12.27 3.99 20.70
N GLN A 57 11.46 3.01 20.24
CA GLN A 57 12.00 1.73 19.82
C GLN A 57 12.79 1.88 18.53
N LYS A 58 14.02 1.41 18.58
CA LYS A 58 14.93 1.43 17.42
C LYS A 58 14.48 0.47 16.32
N ASP A 59 13.76 -0.59 16.70
CA ASP A 59 13.27 -1.62 15.79
C ASP A 59 11.73 -1.66 15.77
N LEU A 60 11.16 -0.97 14.81
CA LEU A 60 9.70 -0.98 14.58
C LEU A 60 9.21 -2.36 14.10
N ASP A 61 10.09 -3.19 13.55
CA ASP A 61 9.71 -4.51 13.06
C ASP A 61 9.28 -5.43 14.20
N ASP A 62 9.85 -5.28 15.40
CA ASP A 62 9.43 -6.03 16.59
C ASP A 62 7.97 -5.77 16.98
N LEU A 63 7.47 -4.55 16.78
CA LEU A 63 6.08 -4.21 17.04
C LEU A 63 5.12 -4.92 16.08
N PHE A 64 5.51 -5.06 14.82
CA PHE A 64 4.70 -5.79 13.84
C PHE A 64 4.70 -7.29 14.14
N VAL A 65 5.86 -7.87 14.45
CA VAL A 65 6.00 -9.31 14.77
C VAL A 65 5.21 -9.68 16.02
N SER A 66 5.21 -8.82 17.04
CA SER A 66 4.45 -9.06 18.28
C SER A 66 2.94 -8.78 18.14
N GLY A 67 2.48 -8.25 17.01
CA GLY A 67 1.09 -7.82 16.82
C GLY A 67 0.68 -6.61 17.64
N THR A 68 1.64 -5.87 18.20
CA THR A 68 1.38 -4.72 19.08
C THR A 68 1.48 -3.37 18.38
N PHE A 69 1.77 -3.34 17.08
CA PHE A 69 1.91 -2.09 16.34
C PHE A 69 0.65 -1.23 16.38
N TRP A 70 -0.50 -1.76 15.94
CA TRP A 70 -1.75 -1.02 15.85
C TRP A 70 -2.29 -0.49 17.18
N PRO A 71 -2.28 -1.28 18.28
CA PRO A 71 -2.65 -0.77 19.61
C PRO A 71 -1.78 0.40 20.10
N ASN A 72 -0.53 0.48 19.62
CA ASN A 72 0.41 1.53 19.97
C ASN A 72 0.32 2.77 19.07
N VAL A 73 -0.50 2.79 18.03
CA VAL A 73 -0.70 3.99 17.22
C VAL A 73 -1.46 5.06 18.02
N ASP A 74 -0.92 6.26 18.04
CA ASP A 74 -1.61 7.45 18.53
C ASP A 74 -2.42 8.11 17.39
N TRP A 75 -3.67 7.70 17.27
CA TRP A 75 -4.55 8.17 16.20
C TRP A 75 -4.84 9.68 16.27
N SER A 76 -4.78 10.27 17.48
CA SER A 76 -4.99 11.73 17.65
C SER A 76 -3.85 12.56 17.05
N ARG A 77 -2.74 11.92 16.66
CA ARG A 77 -1.54 12.56 16.09
C ARG A 77 -1.08 11.90 14.79
N THR A 78 -1.85 10.97 14.25
CA THR A 78 -1.53 10.23 13.03
C THR A 78 -2.32 10.82 11.86
N GLN A 79 -1.63 11.28 10.82
CA GLN A 79 -2.23 11.88 9.62
C GLN A 79 -2.49 10.86 8.52
N ALA A 80 -1.66 9.81 8.43
CA ALA A 80 -1.77 8.77 7.40
C ALA A 80 -1.36 7.41 7.95
N TYR A 81 -1.94 6.35 7.38
CA TYR A 81 -1.64 4.96 7.71
C TYR A 81 -1.74 4.07 6.46
N ALA A 82 -1.03 2.95 6.44
CA ALA A 82 -1.04 2.01 5.32
C ALA A 82 -1.64 0.66 5.72
N LEU A 83 -2.49 0.10 4.87
CA LEU A 83 -3.06 -1.23 5.00
C LEU A 83 -2.85 -2.03 3.71
N GLY A 84 -2.66 -3.34 3.86
CA GLY A 84 -2.52 -4.25 2.73
C GLY A 84 -1.27 -3.94 1.88
N LEU A 85 -1.40 -4.19 0.58
CA LEU A 85 -0.28 -4.16 -0.35
C LEU A 85 -0.08 -2.78 -1.01
N GLY A 86 0.23 -1.77 -0.22
CA GLY A 86 0.54 -0.42 -0.71
C GLY A 86 -0.63 0.55 -0.76
N SER A 87 -1.74 0.22 -0.11
CA SER A 87 -2.85 1.14 0.09
C SER A 87 -2.56 2.08 1.26
N ILE A 88 -2.72 3.37 1.05
CA ILE A 88 -2.47 4.41 2.06
C ILE A 88 -3.74 5.22 2.24
N TYR A 89 -4.11 5.40 3.48
CA TYR A 89 -5.30 6.15 3.90
C TYR A 89 -4.88 7.38 4.69
N ILE A 90 -5.54 8.49 4.42
CA ILE A 90 -5.42 9.70 5.24
C ILE A 90 -6.41 9.57 6.41
N ASN A 91 -5.97 9.86 7.62
CA ASN A 91 -6.81 9.83 8.81
C ASN A 91 -7.77 11.03 8.80
N LEU A 92 -8.77 10.94 7.92
CA LEU A 92 -9.64 12.04 7.51
C LEU A 92 -10.75 12.28 8.52
N LEU A 93 -10.92 13.52 8.94
CA LEU A 93 -12.00 13.96 9.81
C LEU A 93 -13.37 13.71 9.15
N GLY A 94 -14.24 13.02 9.88
CA GLY A 94 -15.58 12.64 9.39
C GLY A 94 -15.66 11.32 8.63
N ARG A 95 -14.52 10.74 8.23
CA ARG A 95 -14.43 9.39 7.65
C ARG A 95 -13.90 8.38 8.67
N GLU A 96 -12.74 8.65 9.24
CA GLU A 96 -12.16 7.81 10.29
C GLU A 96 -12.72 8.18 11.66
N ARG A 97 -12.82 7.18 12.54
CA ARG A 97 -13.35 7.37 13.91
C ARG A 97 -12.57 8.41 14.70
N GLU A 98 -11.27 8.42 14.55
CA GLU A 98 -10.34 9.34 15.20
C GLU A 98 -9.62 10.20 14.15
N GLY A 99 -10.34 10.59 13.08
CA GLY A 99 -9.79 11.41 12.01
C GLY A 99 -9.39 12.79 12.48
N ILE A 100 -8.23 13.25 12.04
CA ILE A 100 -7.66 14.54 12.42
C ILE A 100 -7.39 15.48 11.25
N VAL A 101 -7.22 14.93 10.04
CA VAL A 101 -6.95 15.72 8.84
C VAL A 101 -8.26 16.30 8.30
N SER A 102 -8.33 17.61 8.15
CA SER A 102 -9.53 18.29 7.65
C SER A 102 -9.70 18.03 6.14
N PRO A 103 -10.93 17.81 5.66
CA PRO A 103 -11.20 17.75 4.21
C PRO A 103 -10.77 19.03 3.48
N GLY A 104 -10.40 18.90 2.22
CA GLY A 104 -9.98 20.03 1.38
C GLY A 104 -8.49 20.28 1.41
N ALA A 105 -8.06 21.51 1.70
CA ALA A 105 -6.66 21.92 1.52
C ALA A 105 -5.65 21.11 2.36
N GLU A 106 -5.98 20.80 3.61
CA GLU A 106 -5.11 20.01 4.48
C GLU A 106 -4.98 18.57 3.96
N TYR A 107 -6.10 17.95 3.59
CA TYR A 107 -6.10 16.63 2.98
C TYR A 107 -5.22 16.58 1.72
N GLU A 108 -5.36 17.55 0.83
CA GLU A 108 -4.54 17.66 -0.39
C GLU A 108 -3.05 17.80 -0.06
N GLN A 109 -2.73 18.64 0.92
CA GLN A 109 -1.35 18.85 1.36
C GLN A 109 -0.73 17.57 1.92
N VAL A 110 -1.45 16.81 2.77
CA VAL A 110 -0.96 15.55 3.33
C VAL A 110 -0.78 14.50 2.22
N CYS A 111 -1.76 14.37 1.30
CA CYS A 111 -1.65 13.47 0.16
C CYS A 111 -0.40 13.76 -0.68
N LEU A 112 -0.16 15.02 -1.03
CA LEU A 112 1.01 15.42 -1.82
C LEU A 112 2.32 15.21 -1.06
N ALA A 113 2.36 15.51 0.22
CA ALA A 113 3.55 15.32 1.05
C ALA A 113 3.95 13.84 1.16
N VAL A 114 2.96 12.95 1.44
CA VAL A 114 3.18 11.50 1.47
C VAL A 114 3.62 10.98 0.09
N LYS A 115 2.94 11.39 -0.99
CA LYS A 115 3.27 11.02 -2.36
C LYS A 115 4.72 11.37 -2.70
N HIS A 116 5.08 12.64 -2.57
CA HIS A 116 6.42 13.12 -2.91
C HIS A 116 7.51 12.51 -2.03
N GLY A 117 7.24 12.35 -0.72
CA GLY A 117 8.18 11.74 0.19
C GLY A 117 8.47 10.28 -0.13
N LEU A 118 7.45 9.49 -0.44
CA LEU A 118 7.62 8.09 -0.85
C LEU A 118 8.32 7.95 -2.20
N GLU A 119 8.00 8.79 -3.18
CA GLU A 119 8.66 8.79 -4.50
C GLU A 119 10.12 9.26 -4.44
N ALA A 120 10.46 10.09 -3.46
CA ALA A 120 11.82 10.55 -3.23
C ALA A 120 12.65 9.62 -2.33
N PHE A 121 12.01 8.70 -1.61
CA PHE A 121 12.69 7.81 -0.67
C PHE A 121 13.69 6.90 -1.39
N VAL A 122 14.90 6.84 -0.83
CA VAL A 122 16.01 6.00 -1.30
C VAL A 122 16.34 4.98 -0.22
N ASP A 123 16.47 3.72 -0.60
CA ASP A 123 16.98 2.65 0.26
C ASP A 123 18.50 2.86 0.41
N GLU A 124 18.94 3.16 1.62
CA GLU A 124 20.33 3.49 1.91
C GLU A 124 21.30 2.34 1.62
N ASP A 125 20.84 1.08 1.73
CA ASP A 125 21.68 -0.09 1.46
C ASP A 125 21.94 -0.32 -0.03
N THR A 126 21.00 0.11 -0.89
CA THR A 126 21.06 -0.19 -2.34
C THR A 126 21.25 1.05 -3.19
N GLY A 127 20.92 2.23 -2.67
CA GLY A 127 20.84 3.47 -3.43
C GLY A 127 19.64 3.53 -4.40
N GLU A 128 18.75 2.54 -4.38
CA GLU A 128 17.57 2.47 -5.24
C GLU A 128 16.33 3.09 -4.58
N ARG A 129 15.34 3.44 -5.39
CA ARG A 129 14.04 3.90 -4.90
C ARG A 129 13.07 2.73 -4.81
N PRO A 130 12.61 2.32 -3.61
CA PRO A 130 11.66 1.24 -3.43
C PRO A 130 10.28 1.50 -4.05
N VAL A 131 9.88 2.77 -4.10
CA VAL A 131 8.60 3.21 -4.68
C VAL A 131 8.88 3.90 -6.01
N ASN A 132 8.32 3.36 -7.08
CA ASN A 132 8.45 3.92 -8.42
C ASN A 132 7.50 5.11 -8.61
N ARG A 133 6.25 4.94 -8.17
CA ARG A 133 5.20 5.96 -8.29
C ARG A 133 4.14 5.77 -7.21
N VAL A 134 3.61 6.87 -6.70
CA VAL A 134 2.41 6.85 -5.86
C VAL A 134 1.26 7.46 -6.66
N TYR A 135 0.20 6.68 -6.81
CA TYR A 135 -1.01 7.09 -7.50
C TYR A 135 -2.03 7.63 -6.50
N ARG A 136 -2.66 8.72 -6.86
CA ARG A 136 -3.85 9.20 -6.17
C ARG A 136 -5.07 8.41 -6.65
N ARG A 137 -6.10 8.28 -5.83
CA ARG A 137 -7.31 7.55 -6.20
C ARG A 137 -7.99 8.14 -7.44
N GLU A 138 -7.95 9.47 -7.63
CA GLU A 138 -8.50 10.16 -8.79
C GLU A 138 -7.73 9.86 -10.09
N GLU A 139 -6.47 9.43 -9.98
CA GLU A 139 -5.67 8.98 -11.14
C GLU A 139 -6.02 7.54 -11.55
N MET A 140 -6.58 6.73 -10.64
CA MET A 140 -6.83 5.29 -10.86
C MET A 140 -8.29 4.98 -11.18
N TYR A 141 -9.22 5.77 -10.66
CA TYR A 141 -10.65 5.48 -10.72
C TYR A 141 -11.42 6.70 -11.23
N SER A 142 -12.31 6.49 -12.20
CA SER A 142 -13.20 7.54 -12.74
C SER A 142 -14.50 7.68 -11.94
N ASP A 143 -14.91 6.62 -11.26
CA ASP A 143 -16.10 6.56 -10.40
C ASP A 143 -15.81 5.69 -9.18
N PHE A 144 -15.94 6.26 -7.97
CA PHE A 144 -15.61 5.59 -6.72
C PHE A 144 -16.32 6.20 -5.51
N ASP A 145 -16.58 5.36 -4.51
CA ASP A 145 -16.94 5.85 -3.18
C ASP A 145 -15.64 6.17 -2.40
N PRO A 146 -15.41 7.44 -2.04
CA PRO A 146 -14.21 7.85 -1.32
C PRO A 146 -14.07 7.25 0.08
N ASN A 147 -15.12 6.62 0.61
CA ASN A 147 -15.08 5.94 1.90
C ASN A 147 -14.60 4.49 1.80
N LEU A 148 -14.61 3.90 0.62
CA LEU A 148 -14.32 2.49 0.41
C LEU A 148 -12.93 2.21 -0.18
N ILE A 149 -12.28 3.22 -0.77
CA ILE A 149 -10.99 3.04 -1.44
C ILE A 149 -9.87 3.84 -0.76
N PRO A 150 -8.60 3.40 -0.89
CA PRO A 150 -7.46 4.15 -0.36
C PRO A 150 -7.31 5.52 -1.07
N ASP A 151 -6.75 6.48 -0.34
CA ASP A 151 -6.47 7.81 -0.87
C ASP A 151 -5.28 7.80 -1.83
N LEU A 152 -4.28 6.95 -1.51
CA LEU A 152 -3.06 6.79 -2.30
C LEU A 152 -2.73 5.30 -2.47
N ARG A 153 -2.05 4.98 -3.57
CA ARG A 153 -1.54 3.64 -3.86
C ARG A 153 -0.08 3.70 -4.24
N ALA A 154 0.78 3.05 -3.46
CA ALA A 154 2.19 2.92 -3.78
C ALA A 154 2.41 1.81 -4.82
N GLY A 155 3.07 2.14 -5.93
CA GLY A 155 3.59 1.20 -6.91
C GLY A 155 5.08 0.99 -6.69
N ASN A 156 5.48 -0.27 -6.49
CA ASN A 156 6.86 -0.61 -6.17
C ASN A 156 7.76 -0.61 -7.41
N SER A 157 9.01 -0.29 -7.20
CA SER A 157 10.08 -0.52 -8.17
C SER A 157 10.37 -2.01 -8.32
N LEU A 158 11.01 -2.38 -9.43
CA LEU A 158 11.46 -3.75 -9.66
C LEU A 158 12.33 -4.24 -8.49
N ASN A 159 12.18 -5.49 -8.09
CA ASN A 159 12.82 -6.13 -6.94
C ASN A 159 12.33 -5.70 -5.55
N TYR A 160 11.44 -4.72 -5.46
CA TYR A 160 10.82 -4.30 -4.20
C TYR A 160 9.36 -4.76 -4.12
N ARG A 161 8.89 -4.96 -2.91
CA ARG A 161 7.46 -5.14 -2.60
C ARG A 161 7.11 -4.43 -1.30
N VAL A 162 5.82 -4.21 -1.08
CA VAL A 162 5.34 -3.82 0.25
C VAL A 162 5.41 -5.01 1.20
N SER A 163 5.82 -4.76 2.43
CA SER A 163 5.87 -5.79 3.48
C SER A 163 4.47 -6.31 3.81
N TRP A 164 4.34 -7.62 4.02
CA TRP A 164 3.11 -8.24 4.51
C TRP A 164 2.70 -7.77 5.91
N GLN A 165 3.64 -7.27 6.69
CA GLN A 165 3.38 -6.72 8.03
C GLN A 165 2.50 -5.47 8.02
N THR A 166 2.35 -4.80 6.87
CA THR A 166 1.38 -3.70 6.70
C THR A 166 -0.05 -4.18 6.52
N SER A 167 -0.26 -5.48 6.35
CA SER A 167 -1.56 -6.07 5.98
C SER A 167 -2.37 -6.55 7.17
N LEU A 168 -1.79 -6.58 8.36
CA LEU A 168 -2.39 -7.21 9.56
C LEU A 168 -2.48 -6.21 10.70
#